data_77a488c9116a8a13cd3f14e414dabcf3
#
_entry.id   77a488c9116a8a13cd3f14e414dabcf3
#
_cell.length_a   1.000
_cell.length_b   1.000
_cell.length_c   1.000
_cell.angle_alpha   90.00
_cell.angle_beta   90.00
_cell.angle_gamma   90.00
#
_symmetry.space_group_name_H-M   'P 1'
#
loop_
_entity.id
_entity.type
_entity.pdbx_description
1 polymer ?
#
loop_
_entity_poly.entity_id
_entity_poly.type
_entity_poly.pdbx_seq_one_letter_code
_entity_poly.pdbx_strand_id
1 'polypeptide(L)'
;MDAKHVNPFLMAFQNVMPQIGFQSIKRGKLSVKGKKLQTDGILIIIGIVGDLKGNVVYSMNMDDAKKISSKMMMGMPVDEFNEMAQSALSELANMLTANASTEFSKENVGISISTPTLMYGENITTKLSTEKVLCVEVIVDEDIVIELNISIEG
;
A
#
# COMPACT_ATOMS: atom_id res chain seq x y z
N MET A 1 -10.87 11.83 9.44
CA MET A 1 -10.63 10.87 8.34
C MET A 1 -11.97 10.29 7.88
N ASP A 2 -12.24 10.36 6.62
CA ASP A 2 -13.50 9.88 6.05
C ASP A 2 -13.30 8.50 5.43
N ALA A 3 -14.16 7.54 5.77
CA ALA A 3 -14.08 6.18 5.25
C ALA A 3 -14.19 6.12 3.72
N LYS A 4 -14.81 7.10 3.08
CA LYS A 4 -14.89 7.16 1.62
C LYS A 4 -13.51 7.28 0.94
N HIS A 5 -12.48 7.74 1.67
CA HIS A 5 -11.12 7.81 1.14
C HIS A 5 -10.50 6.43 0.94
N VAL A 6 -11.05 5.39 1.54
CA VAL A 6 -10.58 4.02 1.36
C VAL A 6 -10.92 3.47 -0.02
N ASN A 7 -12.10 3.79 -0.53
CA ASN A 7 -12.61 3.19 -1.77
C ASN A 7 -11.70 3.36 -2.99
N PRO A 8 -11.14 4.54 -3.28
CA PRO A 8 -10.23 4.67 -4.43
C PRO A 8 -9.01 3.75 -4.33
N PHE A 9 -8.50 3.54 -3.12
CA PHE A 9 -7.37 2.62 -2.92
C PHE A 9 -7.78 1.16 -3.13
N LEU A 10 -8.96 0.77 -2.64
CA LEU A 10 -9.46 -0.59 -2.86
C LEU A 10 -9.71 -0.85 -4.34
N MET A 11 -10.25 0.12 -5.05
CA MET A 11 -10.44 0.03 -6.50
C MET A 11 -9.11 -0.11 -7.22
N ALA A 12 -8.06 0.58 -6.74
CA ALA A 12 -6.72 0.46 -7.30
C ALA A 12 -6.21 -0.99 -7.19
N PHE A 13 -6.40 -1.64 -6.04
CA PHE A 13 -6.04 -3.05 -5.90
C PHE A 13 -6.79 -3.92 -6.91
N GLN A 14 -8.09 -3.69 -7.07
CA GLN A 14 -8.91 -4.45 -8.03
C GLN A 14 -8.46 -4.22 -9.47
N ASN A 15 -7.97 -3.02 -9.79
CA ASN A 15 -7.54 -2.69 -11.14
C ASN A 15 -6.14 -3.18 -11.46
N VAL A 16 -5.22 -3.10 -10.50
CA VAL A 16 -3.78 -3.33 -10.72
C VAL A 16 -3.37 -4.78 -10.49
N MET A 17 -3.81 -5.39 -9.40
CA MET A 17 -3.32 -6.71 -9.00
C MET A 17 -3.58 -7.81 -10.04
N PRO A 18 -4.75 -7.86 -10.71
CA PRO A 18 -4.96 -8.87 -11.75
C PRO A 18 -3.98 -8.76 -12.92
N GLN A 19 -3.53 -7.55 -13.25
CA GLN A 19 -2.58 -7.33 -14.33
C GLN A 19 -1.21 -7.96 -14.05
N ILE A 20 -0.90 -8.15 -12.77
CA ILE A 20 0.36 -8.75 -12.34
C ILE A 20 0.24 -10.29 -12.28
N GLY A 21 -0.98 -10.80 -12.23
CA GLY A 21 -1.23 -12.24 -12.18
C GLY A 21 -1.90 -12.72 -10.91
N PHE A 22 -2.32 -11.83 -10.02
CA PHE A 22 -3.10 -12.19 -8.85
C PHE A 22 -4.57 -12.34 -9.24
N GLN A 23 -5.25 -13.34 -8.70
CA GLN A 23 -6.61 -13.68 -9.12
C GLN A 23 -7.71 -13.24 -8.16
N SER A 24 -7.40 -13.15 -6.87
CA SER A 24 -8.39 -12.85 -5.84
C SER A 24 -7.94 -11.69 -4.97
N ILE A 25 -8.80 -10.68 -4.86
CA ILE A 25 -8.56 -9.52 -3.99
C ILE A 25 -9.80 -9.36 -3.11
N LYS A 26 -9.60 -9.41 -1.79
CA LYS A 26 -10.69 -9.25 -0.83
C LYS A 26 -10.31 -8.24 0.23
N ARG A 27 -11.27 -7.44 0.64
CA ARG A 27 -11.09 -6.56 1.79
C ARG A 27 -11.24 -7.39 3.06
N GLY A 28 -10.25 -7.32 3.93
CA GLY A 28 -10.31 -7.94 5.25
C GLY A 28 -10.75 -6.92 6.30
N LYS A 29 -10.11 -6.96 7.46
CA LYS A 29 -10.46 -6.13 8.60
C LYS A 29 -10.21 -4.65 8.33
N LEU A 30 -11.19 -3.81 8.69
CA LEU A 30 -11.05 -2.35 8.70
C LEU A 30 -10.93 -1.91 10.16
N SER A 31 -9.91 -1.11 10.46
CA SER A 31 -9.68 -0.61 11.82
C SER A 31 -9.15 0.80 11.79
N VAL A 32 -9.14 1.45 12.95
CA VAL A 32 -8.58 2.79 13.12
C VAL A 32 -7.40 2.64 14.07
N LYS A 33 -6.25 3.16 13.66
CA LYS A 33 -5.02 3.15 14.45
C LYS A 33 -4.62 4.59 14.82
N GLY A 34 -3.70 4.74 15.75
CA GLY A 34 -3.07 6.01 16.06
C GLY A 34 -2.03 6.36 14.99
N LYS A 35 -1.46 7.56 15.09
CA LYS A 35 -0.51 8.06 14.08
C LYS A 35 0.82 7.31 14.06
N LYS A 36 1.10 6.51 15.09
CA LYS A 36 2.35 5.75 15.19
C LYS A 36 2.12 4.33 14.71
N LEU A 37 2.77 3.96 13.61
CA LEU A 37 2.73 2.60 13.08
C LEU A 37 4.00 1.87 13.47
N GLN A 38 3.84 0.62 13.91
CA GLN A 38 4.96 -0.26 14.21
C GLN A 38 4.76 -1.55 13.42
N THR A 39 5.80 -2.00 12.73
CA THR A 39 5.71 -3.21 11.91
C THR A 39 7.03 -3.97 11.90
N ASP A 40 6.91 -5.27 11.70
CA ASP A 40 8.02 -6.15 11.37
C ASP A 40 7.81 -6.57 9.91
N GLY A 41 8.83 -6.43 9.08
CA GLY A 41 8.75 -6.77 7.67
C GLY A 41 9.01 -5.58 6.77
N ILE A 42 8.03 -5.24 5.94
CA ILE A 42 8.16 -4.19 4.92
C ILE A 42 7.17 -3.07 5.19
N LEU A 43 7.63 -1.84 4.96
CA LEU A 43 6.79 -0.65 5.05
C LEU A 43 7.16 0.28 3.90
N ILE A 44 6.16 0.69 3.11
CA ILE A 44 6.36 1.59 1.97
C ILE A 44 5.47 2.81 2.17
N ILE A 45 6.07 3.99 2.19
CA ILE A 45 5.36 5.26 2.40
C ILE A 45 5.34 6.05 1.11
N ILE A 46 4.17 6.57 0.75
CA ILE A 46 4.01 7.51 -0.36
C ILE A 46 3.27 8.74 0.18
N GLY A 47 3.83 9.92 -0.08
CA GLY A 47 3.20 11.18 0.30
C GLY A 47 2.11 11.58 -0.68
N ILE A 48 1.08 12.24 -0.17
CA ILE A 48 -0.06 12.71 -0.95
C ILE A 48 -0.22 14.21 -0.69
N VAL A 49 -0.34 14.99 -1.75
CA VAL A 49 -0.60 16.43 -1.67
C VAL A 49 -1.67 16.82 -2.69
N GLY A 50 -2.25 17.97 -2.52
CA GLY A 50 -3.31 18.49 -3.40
C GLY A 50 -4.58 18.75 -2.61
N ASP A 51 -5.70 18.30 -3.13
CA ASP A 51 -6.99 18.43 -2.43
C ASP A 51 -7.03 17.64 -1.13
N LEU A 52 -6.22 16.57 -1.05
CA LEU A 52 -5.98 15.79 0.16
C LEU A 52 -4.50 15.86 0.49
N LYS A 53 -4.15 15.80 1.77
CA LYS A 53 -2.76 15.82 2.23
C LYS A 53 -2.52 14.71 3.25
N GLY A 54 -1.40 14.07 3.12
CA GLY A 54 -0.98 13.07 4.09
C GLY A 54 -0.11 11.99 3.47
N ASN A 55 -0.34 10.76 3.91
CA ASN A 55 0.44 9.60 3.50
C ASN A 55 -0.45 8.39 3.30
N VAL A 56 -0.03 7.53 2.39
CA VAL A 56 -0.49 6.15 2.37
C VAL A 56 0.70 5.26 2.65
N VAL A 57 0.49 4.22 3.48
CA VAL A 57 1.54 3.30 3.88
C VAL A 57 1.06 1.88 3.63
N TYR A 58 1.86 1.15 2.85
CA TYR A 58 1.63 -0.28 2.61
C TYR A 58 2.57 -1.06 3.51
N SER A 59 2.05 -1.99 4.29
CA SER A 59 2.89 -2.83 5.13
C SER A 59 2.53 -4.30 4.95
N MET A 60 3.52 -5.16 5.09
CA MET A 60 3.35 -6.60 4.94
C MET A 60 4.53 -7.32 5.58
N ASN A 61 4.34 -8.62 5.87
CA ASN A 61 5.45 -9.41 6.38
C ASN A 61 6.43 -9.74 5.25
N MET A 62 7.62 -10.19 5.63
CA MET A 62 8.69 -10.47 4.68
C MET A 62 8.34 -11.59 3.70
N ASP A 63 7.68 -12.65 4.17
CA ASP A 63 7.29 -13.77 3.29
C ASP A 63 6.32 -13.32 2.21
N ASP A 64 5.32 -12.54 2.57
CA ASP A 64 4.36 -12.00 1.62
C ASP A 64 5.03 -11.03 0.65
N ALA A 65 5.96 -10.21 1.14
CA ALA A 65 6.72 -9.29 0.29
C ALA A 65 7.50 -10.03 -0.78
N LYS A 66 8.12 -11.14 -0.43
CA LYS A 66 8.86 -11.99 -1.37
C LYS A 66 7.94 -12.62 -2.42
N LYS A 67 6.76 -13.08 -2.01
CA LYS A 67 5.77 -13.64 -2.93
C LYS A 67 5.30 -12.61 -3.94
N ILE A 68 5.02 -11.39 -3.48
CA ILE A 68 4.57 -10.32 -4.35
C ILE A 68 5.69 -9.89 -5.30
N SER A 69 6.91 -9.72 -4.79
CA SER A 69 8.06 -9.36 -5.61
C SER A 69 8.33 -10.40 -6.69
N SER A 70 8.19 -11.69 -6.36
CA SER A 70 8.34 -12.77 -7.33
C SER A 70 7.32 -12.64 -8.47
N LYS A 71 6.06 -12.37 -8.15
CA LYS A 71 5.02 -12.13 -9.17
C LYS A 71 5.38 -10.95 -10.07
N MET A 72 5.85 -9.86 -9.47
CA MET A 72 6.28 -8.67 -10.22
C MET A 72 7.45 -8.99 -11.16
N MET A 73 8.27 -9.95 -10.80
CA MET A 73 9.43 -10.37 -11.60
C MET A 73 9.15 -11.64 -12.41
N MET A 74 7.90 -11.83 -12.81
CA MET A 74 7.44 -12.91 -13.70
C MET A 74 7.71 -14.31 -13.14
N GLY A 75 7.62 -14.46 -11.83
CA GLY A 75 7.76 -15.74 -11.15
C GLY A 75 9.20 -16.11 -10.77
N MET A 76 10.15 -15.20 -10.93
CA MET A 76 11.52 -15.46 -10.49
C MET A 76 11.56 -15.69 -8.98
N PRO A 77 12.27 -16.74 -8.50
CA PRO A 77 12.36 -16.97 -7.07
C PRO A 77 13.03 -15.81 -6.35
N VAL A 78 12.49 -15.44 -5.17
CA VAL A 78 13.05 -14.40 -4.32
C VAL A 78 13.41 -15.05 -2.98
N ASP A 79 14.65 -15.49 -2.83
CA ASP A 79 15.16 -16.09 -1.60
C ASP A 79 15.54 -14.99 -0.60
N GLU A 80 16.16 -13.93 -1.10
CA GLU A 80 16.55 -12.77 -0.32
C GLU A 80 15.84 -11.54 -0.86
N PHE A 81 15.44 -10.65 0.05
CA PHE A 81 14.80 -9.38 -0.34
C PHE A 81 15.85 -8.37 -0.77
N ASN A 82 16.44 -8.63 -1.95
CA ASN A 82 17.52 -7.84 -2.54
C ASN A 82 16.99 -6.56 -3.21
N GLU A 83 17.90 -5.77 -3.79
CA GLU A 83 17.52 -4.50 -4.43
C GLU A 83 16.50 -4.67 -5.54
N MET A 84 16.58 -5.76 -6.31
CA MET A 84 15.64 -6.02 -7.39
C MET A 84 14.24 -6.28 -6.86
N ALA A 85 14.13 -7.08 -5.78
CA ALA A 85 12.86 -7.33 -5.11
C ALA A 85 12.30 -6.06 -4.47
N GLN A 86 13.15 -5.25 -3.85
CA GLN A 86 12.76 -3.97 -3.25
C GLN A 86 12.22 -3.01 -4.31
N SER A 87 12.88 -2.93 -5.46
CA SER A 87 12.45 -2.07 -6.57
C SER A 87 11.11 -2.54 -7.14
N ALA A 88 10.94 -3.85 -7.28
CA ALA A 88 9.69 -4.42 -7.78
C ALA A 88 8.52 -4.07 -6.86
N LEU A 89 8.72 -4.22 -5.56
CA LEU A 89 7.67 -3.92 -4.58
C LEU A 89 7.36 -2.43 -4.51
N SER A 90 8.39 -1.57 -4.58
CA SER A 90 8.21 -0.13 -4.62
C SER A 90 7.43 0.30 -5.87
N GLU A 91 7.72 -0.32 -7.00
CA GLU A 91 6.99 -0.06 -8.24
C GLU A 91 5.52 -0.43 -8.11
N LEU A 92 5.21 -1.55 -7.48
CA LEU A 92 3.83 -1.94 -7.23
C LEU A 92 3.11 -0.90 -6.36
N ALA A 93 3.74 -0.45 -5.28
CA ALA A 93 3.15 0.57 -4.41
C ALA A 93 2.88 1.86 -5.19
N ASN A 94 3.81 2.24 -6.07
CA ASN A 94 3.64 3.41 -6.93
C ASN A 94 2.45 3.22 -7.90
N MET A 95 2.35 2.06 -8.53
CA MET A 95 1.25 1.73 -9.45
C MET A 95 -0.11 1.79 -8.75
N LEU A 96 -0.19 1.20 -7.55
CA LEU A 96 -1.42 1.21 -6.76
C LEU A 96 -1.83 2.64 -6.40
N THR A 97 -0.89 3.45 -5.95
CA THR A 97 -1.18 4.81 -5.51
C THR A 97 -1.51 5.72 -6.69
N ALA A 98 -0.83 5.55 -7.81
CA ALA A 98 -1.13 6.29 -9.04
C ALA A 98 -2.54 5.94 -9.55
N ASN A 99 -2.91 4.67 -9.49
CA ASN A 99 -4.25 4.24 -9.89
C ASN A 99 -5.31 4.80 -8.94
N ALA A 100 -5.03 4.82 -7.63
CA ALA A 100 -5.92 5.46 -6.66
C ALA A 100 -6.10 6.95 -6.96
N SER A 101 -5.03 7.65 -7.36
CA SER A 101 -5.09 9.04 -7.78
C SER A 101 -6.06 9.24 -8.96
N THR A 102 -6.03 8.33 -9.92
CA THR A 102 -6.96 8.34 -11.05
C THR A 102 -8.41 8.15 -10.57
N GLU A 103 -8.63 7.24 -9.63
CA GLU A 103 -9.96 7.01 -9.07
C GLU A 103 -10.49 8.22 -8.30
N PHE A 104 -9.63 8.90 -7.54
CA PHE A 104 -9.98 10.16 -6.89
C PHE A 104 -10.36 11.23 -7.91
N SER A 105 -9.63 11.30 -9.02
CA SER A 105 -9.89 12.26 -10.09
C SER A 105 -11.29 12.11 -10.69
N LYS A 106 -11.79 10.89 -10.75
CA LYS A 106 -13.17 10.63 -11.22
C LYS A 106 -14.22 11.23 -10.29
N GLU A 107 -13.85 11.50 -9.05
CA GLU A 107 -14.71 12.14 -8.04
C GLU A 107 -14.39 13.63 -7.87
N ASN A 108 -13.65 14.21 -8.82
CA ASN A 108 -13.19 15.61 -8.80
C ASN A 108 -12.26 15.92 -7.63
N VAL A 109 -11.50 14.93 -7.15
CA VAL A 109 -10.48 15.12 -6.13
C VAL A 109 -9.11 14.95 -6.79
N GLY A 110 -8.36 16.04 -6.87
CA GLY A 110 -7.03 16.05 -7.50
C GLY A 110 -5.93 15.89 -6.47
N ILE A 111 -5.13 14.83 -6.62
CA ILE A 111 -3.98 14.62 -5.76
C ILE A 111 -2.73 14.36 -6.60
N SER A 112 -1.58 14.69 -6.00
CA SER A 112 -0.25 14.35 -6.53
C SER A 112 0.44 13.48 -5.51
N ILE A 113 1.25 12.55 -5.98
CA ILE A 113 1.92 11.57 -5.13
C ILE A 113 3.44 11.71 -5.22
N SER A 114 4.12 11.41 -4.12
CA SER A 114 5.58 11.37 -4.09
C SER A 114 6.08 10.02 -4.62
N THR A 115 7.40 9.92 -4.78
CA THR A 115 8.04 8.61 -5.00
C THR A 115 7.95 7.77 -3.73
N PRO A 116 7.92 6.43 -3.84
CA PRO A 116 7.86 5.56 -2.67
C PRO A 116 9.17 5.58 -1.87
N THR A 117 9.03 5.48 -0.56
CA THR A 117 10.15 5.20 0.36
C THR A 117 9.91 3.85 1.00
N LEU A 118 10.82 2.92 0.79
CA LEU A 118 10.70 1.56 1.32
C LEU A 118 11.64 1.36 2.49
N MET A 119 11.11 0.81 3.58
CA MET A 119 11.88 0.41 4.76
C MET A 119 11.59 -1.05 5.06
N TYR A 120 12.58 -1.77 5.58
CA TYR A 120 12.39 -3.17 5.96
C TYR A 120 13.25 -3.51 7.18
N GLY A 121 12.79 -4.47 7.94
CA GLY A 121 13.47 -4.93 9.15
C GLY A 121 12.49 -5.28 10.26
N GLU A 122 12.97 -5.27 11.48
CA GLU A 122 12.17 -5.54 12.68
C GLU A 122 11.99 -4.26 13.49
N ASN A 123 10.86 -4.15 14.18
CA ASN A 123 10.53 -3.01 15.05
C ASN A 123 10.62 -1.65 14.35
N ILE A 124 10.15 -1.60 13.10
CA ILE A 124 10.11 -0.33 12.37
C ILE A 124 8.96 0.51 12.93
N THR A 125 9.27 1.73 13.34
CA THR A 125 8.28 2.66 13.86
C THR A 125 8.23 3.90 12.98
N THR A 126 7.04 4.30 12.57
CA THR A 126 6.81 5.46 11.72
C THR A 126 5.66 6.28 12.28
N LYS A 127 5.82 7.61 12.30
CA LYS A 127 4.74 8.53 12.66
C LYS A 127 4.12 9.09 11.38
N LEU A 128 2.81 9.03 11.29
CA LEU A 128 2.07 9.54 10.15
C LEU A 128 1.54 10.94 10.42
N SER A 129 0.90 11.54 9.40
CA SER A 129 0.48 12.95 9.43
C SER A 129 -0.71 13.22 10.34
N THR A 130 -1.60 12.25 10.49
CA THR A 130 -2.86 12.43 11.20
C THR A 130 -2.90 11.62 12.49
N GLU A 131 -3.71 12.08 13.46
CA GLU A 131 -3.86 11.38 14.74
C GLU A 131 -4.61 10.04 14.58
N LYS A 132 -5.49 9.95 13.58
CA LYS A 132 -6.23 8.73 13.29
C LYS A 132 -5.85 8.23 11.90
N VAL A 133 -5.53 6.95 11.81
CA VAL A 133 -5.12 6.29 10.58
C VAL A 133 -6.10 5.17 10.29
N LEU A 134 -6.70 5.18 9.09
CA LEU A 134 -7.55 4.06 8.66
C LEU A 134 -6.64 2.93 8.17
N CYS A 135 -6.85 1.76 8.73
CA CYS A 135 -6.10 0.56 8.35
C CYS A 135 -7.04 -0.47 7.76
N VAL A 136 -6.76 -0.90 6.54
CA VAL A 136 -7.55 -1.91 5.84
C VAL A 136 -6.63 -3.05 5.44
N GLU A 137 -7.02 -4.26 5.81
CA GLU A 137 -6.32 -5.43 5.31
C GLU A 137 -6.83 -5.74 3.91
N VAL A 138 -5.92 -5.95 2.98
CA VAL A 138 -6.24 -6.42 1.63
C VAL A 138 -5.67 -7.82 1.49
N ILE A 139 -6.53 -8.79 1.28
CA ILE A 139 -6.16 -10.21 1.20
C ILE A 139 -6.04 -10.57 -0.27
N VAL A 140 -4.85 -10.98 -0.67
CA VAL A 140 -4.50 -11.29 -2.06
C VAL A 140 -4.29 -12.80 -2.19
N ASP A 141 -5.00 -13.43 -3.13
CA ASP A 141 -4.93 -14.87 -3.38
C ASP A 141 -5.08 -15.71 -2.10
N GLU A 142 -5.97 -15.24 -1.20
CA GLU A 142 -6.39 -15.90 0.03
C GLU A 142 -5.35 -15.97 1.16
N ASP A 143 -4.05 -15.89 0.87
CA ASP A 143 -3.01 -16.08 1.88
C ASP A 143 -2.04 -14.91 2.05
N ILE A 144 -2.01 -13.96 1.13
CA ILE A 144 -1.14 -12.78 1.22
C ILE A 144 -1.94 -11.63 1.81
N VAL A 145 -1.39 -10.96 2.82
CA VAL A 145 -2.06 -9.82 3.46
C VAL A 145 -1.20 -8.57 3.29
N ILE A 146 -1.78 -7.54 2.68
CA ILE A 146 -1.19 -6.22 2.61
C ILE A 146 -2.03 -5.31 3.49
N GLU A 147 -1.40 -4.66 4.47
CA GLU A 147 -2.08 -3.64 5.26
C GLU A 147 -1.95 -2.30 4.55
N LEU A 148 -3.09 -1.70 4.25
CA LEU A 148 -3.19 -0.37 3.65
C LEU A 148 -3.51 0.60 4.78
N ASN A 149 -2.60 1.52 5.06
CA ASN A 149 -2.75 2.50 6.13
C ASN A 149 -2.89 3.88 5.49
N ILE A 150 -4.02 4.54 5.75
CA ILE A 150 -4.35 5.81 5.11
C ILE A 150 -4.40 6.90 6.18
N SER A 151 -3.49 7.87 6.06
CA SER A 151 -3.36 9.01 6.95
C SER A 151 -3.52 10.28 6.11
N ILE A 152 -4.76 10.68 5.90
CA ILE A 152 -5.11 11.77 4.98
C ILE A 152 -6.07 12.74 5.66
N GLU A 153 -5.86 14.04 5.44
CA GLU A 153 -6.79 15.09 5.80
C GLU A 153 -7.09 15.99 4.60
N GLY A 154 -8.27 16.57 4.62
CA GLY A 154 -8.72 17.42 3.51
C GLY A 154 -10.21 17.54 3.38
#